data_7c8fee56e9d47e60f4e9d9cce2ebe498
#
_entry.id   7c8fee56e9d47e60f4e9d9cce2ebe498
#
_cell.length_a   1.000
_cell.length_b   1.000
_cell.length_c   1.000
_cell.angle_alpha   90.00
_cell.angle_beta   90.00
_cell.angle_gamma   90.00
#
_symmetry.space_group_name_H-M   'P 1'
#
loop_
_entity.id
_entity.type
_entity.pdbx_description
1 polymer ?
#
loop_
_entity_poly.entity_id
_entity_poly.type
_entity_poly.pdbx_seq_one_letter_code
_entity_poly.pdbx_strand_id
1 'polypeptide(L)'
;QICDAFDLVKLESGFAQDVKAKLEAHGMLKAEQISILDKNQETEADIEKLVNEEHAEAIYHNFKLVGAVRQAHDVDVNLSAHVMLENIVAKAGSVLAMLHLLRVTGIAPDAVDYVIDCCEEACGDMNQRGGGNFAKAAAEVVGLTNATGSDVRGFCAGPAHALLNAASLVQAGTFKNVIVTAGGCTAKLGMNGKDHVKKGLPILEDCLGGFAVLLSANDGVNPII
;
A
#
# COMPACT_ATOMS: atom_id res chain seq x y z
N GLN A 1 7.46 -7.28 -5.42
CA GLN A 1 7.99 -7.75 -6.71
C GLN A 1 8.80 -6.67 -7.44
N ILE A 2 8.22 -5.49 -7.74
CA ILE A 2 8.98 -4.43 -8.43
C ILE A 2 10.12 -3.93 -7.57
N CYS A 3 9.88 -3.65 -6.29
CA CYS A 3 10.91 -3.20 -5.37
C CYS A 3 12.01 -4.25 -5.14
N ASP A 4 11.65 -5.52 -5.18
CA ASP A 4 12.57 -6.65 -5.11
C ASP A 4 13.42 -6.74 -6.39
N ALA A 5 12.79 -6.66 -7.57
CA ALA A 5 13.48 -6.78 -8.85
C ALA A 5 14.50 -5.65 -9.10
N PHE A 6 14.21 -4.44 -8.61
CA PHE A 6 15.04 -3.26 -8.82
C PHE A 6 15.82 -2.80 -7.57
N ASP A 7 15.70 -3.54 -6.47
CA ASP A 7 16.41 -3.23 -5.22
C ASP A 7 16.21 -1.77 -4.74
N LEU A 8 14.96 -1.30 -4.83
CA LEU A 8 14.64 0.11 -4.59
C LEU A 8 14.59 0.48 -3.11
N VAL A 9 14.14 -0.43 -2.25
CA VAL A 9 13.98 -0.17 -0.81
C VAL A 9 15.20 -0.67 -0.05
N LYS A 10 15.81 0.23 0.73
CA LYS A 10 16.91 -0.09 1.64
C LYS A 10 16.49 0.22 3.06
N LEU A 11 16.74 -0.69 3.98
CA LEU A 11 16.41 -0.54 5.39
C LEU A 11 17.65 -0.66 6.26
N GLU A 12 17.67 0.11 7.34
CA GLU A 12 18.67 -0.05 8.40
C GLU A 12 18.55 -1.46 9.00
N SER A 13 19.68 -2.14 9.20
CA SER A 13 19.70 -3.56 9.54
C SER A 13 18.92 -3.91 10.81
N GLY A 14 19.03 -3.11 11.88
CA GLY A 14 18.27 -3.33 13.12
C GLY A 14 16.76 -3.16 12.91
N PHE A 15 16.38 -2.11 12.19
CA PHE A 15 14.98 -1.86 11.87
C PHE A 15 14.40 -2.97 10.98
N ALA A 16 15.15 -3.45 9.99
CA ALA A 16 14.72 -4.56 9.13
C ALA A 16 14.43 -5.82 9.93
N GLN A 17 15.28 -6.14 10.92
CA GLN A 17 15.07 -7.30 11.80
C GLN A 17 13.82 -7.12 12.70
N ASP A 18 13.60 -5.92 13.24
CA ASP A 18 12.41 -5.61 14.03
C ASP A 18 11.12 -5.77 13.20
N VAL A 19 11.14 -5.26 11.95
CA VAL A 19 10.01 -5.42 11.01
C VAL A 19 9.78 -6.89 10.69
N LYS A 20 10.86 -7.63 10.41
CA LYS A 20 10.81 -9.07 10.15
C LYS A 20 10.14 -9.83 11.29
N ALA A 21 10.58 -9.60 12.53
CA ALA A 21 10.00 -10.24 13.71
C ALA A 21 8.50 -9.92 13.88
N LYS A 22 8.08 -8.67 13.63
CA LYS A 22 6.67 -8.27 13.68
C LYS A 22 5.83 -8.96 12.61
N LEU A 23 6.33 -9.08 11.38
CA LEU A 23 5.63 -9.75 10.29
C LEU A 23 5.51 -11.26 10.52
N GLU A 24 6.56 -11.89 11.05
CA GLU A 24 6.54 -13.29 11.48
C GLU A 24 5.50 -13.52 12.60
N ALA A 25 5.47 -12.65 13.61
CA ALA A 25 4.50 -12.71 14.69
C ALA A 25 3.05 -12.46 14.22
N HIS A 26 2.86 -11.66 13.17
CA HIS A 26 1.56 -11.46 12.53
C HIS A 26 1.01 -12.73 11.89
N GLY A 27 1.88 -13.58 11.34
CA GLY A 27 1.57 -14.94 10.90
C GLY A 27 0.75 -15.05 9.60
N MET A 28 0.55 -13.96 8.86
CA MET A 28 -0.27 -13.97 7.64
C MET A 28 0.56 -13.95 6.35
N LEU A 29 1.83 -13.60 6.43
CA LEU A 29 2.75 -13.65 5.30
C LEU A 29 3.57 -14.94 5.32
N LYS A 30 3.90 -15.43 4.14
CA LYS A 30 4.74 -16.63 3.99
C LYS A 30 6.21 -16.29 4.27
N ALA A 31 6.97 -17.26 4.73
CA ALA A 31 8.39 -17.08 5.04
C ALA A 31 9.19 -16.55 3.84
N GLU A 32 8.87 -16.99 2.62
CA GLU A 32 9.53 -16.52 1.40
C GLU A 32 9.26 -15.03 1.12
N GLN A 33 8.07 -14.53 1.50
CA GLN A 33 7.73 -13.12 1.36
C GLN A 33 8.47 -12.25 2.38
N ILE A 34 8.67 -12.78 3.59
CA ILE A 34 9.36 -12.06 4.68
C ILE A 34 10.87 -12.08 4.49
N SER A 35 11.43 -13.15 3.92
CA SER A 35 12.88 -13.33 3.73
C SER A 35 13.55 -12.26 2.84
N ILE A 36 12.76 -11.49 2.08
CA ILE A 36 13.28 -10.39 1.28
C ILE A 36 13.94 -9.30 2.15
N LEU A 37 13.49 -9.16 3.40
CA LEU A 37 14.07 -8.22 4.35
C LEU A 37 15.53 -8.55 4.71
N ASP A 38 15.99 -9.78 4.46
CA ASP A 38 17.36 -10.17 4.69
C ASP A 38 18.33 -9.69 3.61
N LYS A 39 17.81 -9.28 2.44
CA LYS A 39 18.62 -8.90 1.27
C LYS A 39 18.91 -7.41 1.15
N ASN A 40 18.03 -6.58 1.68
CA ASN A 40 18.02 -5.13 1.44
C ASN A 40 18.40 -4.33 2.68
N GLN A 41 19.33 -4.86 3.47
CA GLN A 41 19.82 -4.24 4.70
C GLN A 41 21.08 -3.42 4.42
N GLU A 42 21.11 -2.24 4.99
CA GLU A 42 22.23 -1.30 4.89
C GLU A 42 22.60 -0.75 6.27
N THR A 43 23.76 -0.10 6.35
CA THR A 43 24.10 0.66 7.55
C THR A 43 23.38 2.02 7.55
N GLU A 44 23.25 2.64 8.73
CA GLU A 44 22.67 3.99 8.85
C GLU A 44 23.45 5.00 7.98
N ALA A 45 24.76 4.90 7.93
CA ALA A 45 25.61 5.77 7.12
C ALA A 45 25.40 5.59 5.62
N ASP A 46 25.16 4.37 5.15
CA ASP A 46 24.85 4.11 3.74
C ASP A 46 23.48 4.67 3.37
N ILE A 47 22.49 4.55 4.27
CA ILE A 47 21.15 5.14 4.06
C ILE A 47 21.25 6.67 4.03
N GLU A 48 21.99 7.29 4.94
CA GLU A 48 22.24 8.74 4.93
C GLU A 48 22.87 9.20 3.59
N LYS A 49 23.82 8.43 3.08
CA LYS A 49 24.45 8.70 1.79
C LYS A 49 23.44 8.62 0.64
N LEU A 50 22.59 7.58 0.59
CA LEU A 50 21.55 7.46 -0.42
C LEU A 50 20.62 8.67 -0.43
N VAL A 51 20.20 9.15 0.74
CA VAL A 51 19.31 10.30 0.88
C VAL A 51 19.98 11.61 0.49
N ASN A 52 21.22 11.84 0.95
CA ASN A 52 21.89 13.13 0.78
C ASN A 52 22.59 13.28 -0.57
N GLU A 53 23.11 12.20 -1.15
CA GLU A 53 23.94 12.22 -2.36
C GLU A 53 23.24 11.64 -3.59
N GLU A 54 22.34 10.64 -3.40
CA GLU A 54 21.71 9.91 -4.50
C GLU A 54 20.21 10.24 -4.66
N HIS A 55 19.72 11.26 -3.94
CA HIS A 55 18.32 11.74 -4.02
C HIS A 55 17.25 10.67 -3.71
N ALA A 56 17.60 9.67 -2.88
CA ALA A 56 16.64 8.70 -2.40
C ALA A 56 15.63 9.36 -1.43
N GLU A 57 14.40 8.87 -1.43
CA GLU A 57 13.37 9.33 -0.50
C GLU A 57 13.57 8.66 0.86
N ALA A 58 13.62 9.46 1.93
CA ALA A 58 13.90 8.97 3.27
C ALA A 58 12.68 8.30 3.91
N ILE A 59 12.92 7.22 4.64
CA ILE A 59 11.91 6.57 5.49
C ILE A 59 12.26 6.84 6.95
N TYR A 60 11.34 7.47 7.67
CA TYR A 60 11.47 7.73 9.11
C TYR A 60 10.52 6.86 9.93
N HIS A 61 10.99 6.46 11.10
CA HIS A 61 10.18 5.83 12.13
C HIS A 61 10.54 6.42 13.49
N ASN A 62 9.56 7.00 14.19
CA ASN A 62 9.80 7.70 15.46
C ASN A 62 10.93 8.75 15.35
N PHE A 63 10.93 9.57 14.31
CA PHE A 63 11.93 10.59 14.00
C PHE A 63 13.35 10.07 13.72
N LYS A 64 13.56 8.77 13.65
CA LYS A 64 14.83 8.16 13.27
C LYS A 64 14.79 7.76 11.79
N LEU A 65 15.87 8.05 11.05
CA LEU A 65 16.05 7.57 9.69
C LEU A 65 16.28 6.04 9.74
N VAL A 66 15.39 5.30 9.11
CA VAL A 66 15.40 3.82 9.17
C VAL A 66 15.47 3.17 7.79
N GLY A 67 15.45 3.95 6.74
CA GLY A 67 15.54 3.42 5.39
C GLY A 67 15.45 4.49 4.32
N ALA A 68 15.55 4.06 3.08
CA ALA A 68 15.38 4.92 1.92
C ALA A 68 14.76 4.14 0.75
N VAL A 69 14.05 4.86 -0.12
CA VAL A 69 13.57 4.36 -1.40
C VAL A 69 14.33 5.04 -2.52
N ARG A 70 14.95 4.26 -3.37
CA ARG A 70 15.69 4.74 -4.53
C ARG A 70 14.77 5.04 -5.69
N GLN A 71 15.21 5.92 -6.58
CA GLN A 71 14.56 6.11 -7.87
C GLN A 71 14.71 4.86 -8.76
N ALA A 72 13.74 4.60 -9.61
CA ALA A 72 13.80 3.48 -10.55
C ALA A 72 14.39 3.89 -11.92
N HIS A 73 14.54 5.19 -12.17
CA HIS A 73 15.11 5.71 -13.42
C HIS A 73 15.70 7.10 -13.22
N ASP A 74 16.84 7.39 -13.87
CA ASP A 74 17.61 8.61 -13.63
C ASP A 74 16.99 9.87 -14.24
N VAL A 75 16.25 9.74 -15.31
CA VAL A 75 15.70 10.89 -16.06
C VAL A 75 14.18 11.00 -15.94
N ASP A 76 13.51 9.90 -15.69
CA ASP A 76 12.06 9.88 -15.69
C ASP A 76 11.48 10.29 -14.35
N VAL A 77 10.88 11.48 -14.31
CA VAL A 77 10.27 12.03 -13.09
C VAL A 77 9.15 11.18 -12.50
N ASN A 78 8.49 10.36 -13.32
CA ASN A 78 7.45 9.46 -12.85
C ASN A 78 8.00 8.19 -12.20
N LEU A 79 9.31 7.97 -12.29
CA LEU A 79 10.05 6.91 -11.61
C LEU A 79 11.02 7.48 -10.58
N SER A 80 10.79 8.72 -10.13
CA SER A 80 11.55 9.34 -9.05
C SER A 80 11.34 8.58 -7.72
N ALA A 81 12.26 8.76 -6.79
CA ALA A 81 12.20 8.11 -5.48
C ALA A 81 10.88 8.39 -4.74
N HIS A 82 10.40 9.63 -4.80
CA HIS A 82 9.13 10.04 -4.20
C HIS A 82 7.93 9.28 -4.78
N VAL A 83 7.83 9.19 -6.10
CA VAL A 83 6.76 8.44 -6.77
C VAL A 83 6.84 6.94 -6.43
N MET A 84 8.05 6.39 -6.38
CA MET A 84 8.24 4.99 -5.97
C MET A 84 7.79 4.75 -4.53
N LEU A 85 8.13 5.63 -3.60
CA LEU A 85 7.66 5.53 -2.21
C LEU A 85 6.12 5.53 -2.15
N GLU A 86 5.46 6.47 -2.81
CA GLU A 86 3.99 6.56 -2.83
C GLU A 86 3.34 5.26 -3.32
N ASN A 87 3.81 4.72 -4.43
CA ASN A 87 3.29 3.49 -5.01
C ASN A 87 3.52 2.26 -4.10
N ILE A 88 4.69 2.19 -3.47
CA ILE A 88 5.01 1.13 -2.51
C ILE A 88 4.08 1.19 -1.30
N VAL A 89 3.89 2.39 -0.75
CA VAL A 89 3.03 2.59 0.42
C VAL A 89 1.57 2.27 0.10
N ALA A 90 1.07 2.69 -1.05
CA ALA A 90 -0.29 2.37 -1.49
C ALA A 90 -0.50 0.85 -1.51
N LYS A 91 0.37 0.11 -2.16
CA LYS A 91 0.26 -1.35 -2.24
C LYS A 91 0.47 -2.03 -0.89
N ALA A 92 1.48 -1.63 -0.13
CA ALA A 92 1.76 -2.22 1.18
C ALA A 92 0.61 -1.97 2.16
N GLY A 93 0.03 -0.76 2.16
CA GLY A 93 -1.14 -0.42 2.98
C GLY A 93 -2.34 -1.29 2.66
N SER A 94 -2.67 -1.45 1.37
CA SER A 94 -3.77 -2.32 0.92
C SER A 94 -3.52 -3.78 1.31
N VAL A 95 -2.31 -4.31 1.10
CA VAL A 95 -1.96 -5.68 1.46
C VAL A 95 -2.10 -5.93 2.96
N LEU A 96 -1.49 -5.07 3.80
CA LEU A 96 -1.55 -5.21 5.25
C LEU A 96 -2.97 -5.08 5.79
N ALA A 97 -3.77 -4.15 5.25
CA ALA A 97 -5.16 -4.00 5.63
C ALA A 97 -6.00 -5.25 5.29
N MET A 98 -5.82 -5.82 4.11
CA MET A 98 -6.50 -7.06 3.72
C MET A 98 -6.06 -8.25 4.57
N LEU A 99 -4.76 -8.41 4.85
CA LEU A 99 -4.26 -9.47 5.73
C LEU A 99 -4.87 -9.35 7.14
N HIS A 100 -4.96 -8.14 7.67
CA HIS A 100 -5.61 -7.90 8.95
C HIS A 100 -7.10 -8.20 8.91
N LEU A 101 -7.80 -7.80 7.84
CA LEU A 101 -9.22 -8.10 7.63
C LEU A 101 -9.47 -9.60 7.62
N LEU A 102 -8.70 -10.38 6.87
CA LEU A 102 -8.83 -11.85 6.84
C LEU A 102 -8.64 -12.45 8.23
N ARG A 103 -7.65 -11.97 8.97
CA ARG A 103 -7.38 -12.43 10.34
C ARG A 103 -8.53 -12.15 11.30
N VAL A 104 -9.10 -10.94 11.24
CA VAL A 104 -10.17 -10.52 12.17
C VAL A 104 -11.50 -11.19 11.83
N THR A 105 -11.83 -11.30 10.54
CA THR A 105 -13.09 -11.90 10.10
C THR A 105 -13.06 -13.43 10.07
N GLY A 106 -11.87 -14.03 9.95
CA GLY A 106 -11.72 -15.46 9.76
C GLY A 106 -12.19 -15.98 8.40
N ILE A 107 -12.52 -15.09 7.46
CA ILE A 107 -12.89 -15.49 6.10
C ILE A 107 -11.73 -16.18 5.40
N ALA A 108 -12.01 -17.30 4.75
CA ALA A 108 -11.00 -18.02 3.99
C ALA A 108 -10.57 -17.18 2.76
N PRO A 109 -9.28 -17.11 2.42
CA PRO A 109 -8.80 -16.33 1.28
C PRO A 109 -9.45 -16.70 -0.06
N ASP A 110 -9.76 -17.97 -0.27
CA ASP A 110 -10.42 -18.49 -1.47
C ASP A 110 -11.93 -18.21 -1.53
N ALA A 111 -12.52 -17.76 -0.43
CA ALA A 111 -13.91 -17.33 -0.39
C ALA A 111 -14.12 -15.88 -0.86
N VAL A 112 -13.06 -15.12 -1.07
CA VAL A 112 -13.14 -13.76 -1.61
C VAL A 112 -13.19 -13.82 -3.13
N ASP A 113 -14.21 -13.20 -3.72
CA ASP A 113 -14.49 -13.27 -5.16
C ASP A 113 -13.94 -12.05 -5.92
N TYR A 114 -13.91 -10.89 -5.27
CA TYR A 114 -13.58 -9.63 -5.92
C TYR A 114 -12.89 -8.65 -4.97
N VAL A 115 -11.96 -7.87 -5.51
CA VAL A 115 -11.29 -6.79 -4.78
C VAL A 115 -11.44 -5.48 -5.55
N ILE A 116 -11.80 -4.41 -4.86
CA ILE A 116 -11.78 -3.05 -5.40
C ILE A 116 -10.73 -2.25 -4.65
N ASP A 117 -9.69 -1.82 -5.36
CA ASP A 117 -8.72 -0.87 -4.83
C ASP A 117 -9.16 0.55 -5.16
N CYS A 118 -9.13 1.44 -4.18
CA CYS A 118 -9.51 2.84 -4.37
C CYS A 118 -8.42 3.83 -3.89
N CYS A 119 -7.16 3.41 -3.95
CA CYS A 119 -6.04 4.32 -3.71
C CYS A 119 -5.91 5.37 -4.84
N GLU A 120 -5.31 6.50 -4.51
CA GLU A 120 -5.13 7.60 -5.45
C GLU A 120 -3.79 7.55 -6.22
N GLU A 121 -2.89 6.71 -5.77
CA GLU A 121 -1.54 6.66 -6.28
C GLU A 121 -1.51 6.15 -7.73
N ALA A 122 -0.70 6.81 -8.53
CA ALA A 122 -0.37 6.31 -9.85
C ALA A 122 0.33 4.96 -9.71
N CYS A 123 -0.02 4.02 -10.54
CA CYS A 123 0.44 2.66 -10.41
C CYS A 123 1.86 2.41 -10.92
N GLY A 124 2.73 3.40 -10.94
CA GLY A 124 4.12 3.24 -11.33
C GLY A 124 4.36 2.89 -12.80
N ASP A 125 3.34 2.73 -13.60
CA ASP A 125 3.48 2.72 -15.04
C ASP A 125 3.51 4.16 -15.51
N MET A 126 4.74 4.59 -15.76
CA MET A 126 4.98 5.94 -16.14
C MET A 126 4.38 6.39 -17.42
N ASN A 127 4.16 5.55 -18.35
CA ASN A 127 3.46 5.92 -19.56
C ASN A 127 1.96 6.10 -19.33
N GLN A 128 1.51 5.82 -18.12
CA GLN A 128 0.13 6.03 -17.66
C GLN A 128 -0.90 5.43 -18.61
N ARG A 129 -0.56 4.32 -19.18
CA ARG A 129 -1.42 3.61 -20.14
C ARG A 129 -2.46 2.72 -19.45
N GLY A 130 -3.01 3.20 -18.38
CA GLY A 130 -3.97 2.48 -17.59
C GLY A 130 -3.40 1.80 -16.36
N GLY A 131 -2.10 1.93 -16.10
CA GLY A 131 -1.49 1.71 -14.81
C GLY A 131 -1.65 0.35 -14.16
N GLY A 132 -1.97 -0.68 -14.87
CA GLY A 132 -2.15 -2.02 -14.30
C GLY A 132 -3.42 -2.13 -13.43
N ASN A 133 -3.50 -3.21 -12.65
CA ASN A 133 -4.59 -3.49 -11.74
C ASN A 133 -4.03 -3.69 -10.33
N PHE A 134 -4.11 -2.66 -9.50
CA PHE A 134 -3.61 -2.65 -8.14
C PHE A 134 -4.37 -3.63 -7.25
N ALA A 135 -5.68 -3.67 -7.41
CA ALA A 135 -6.54 -4.61 -6.69
C ALA A 135 -6.07 -6.06 -6.91
N LYS A 136 -5.85 -6.44 -8.16
CA LYS A 136 -5.39 -7.79 -8.50
C LYS A 136 -3.99 -8.06 -7.98
N ALA A 137 -3.07 -7.10 -8.14
CA ALA A 137 -1.69 -7.24 -7.66
C ALA A 137 -1.61 -7.38 -6.13
N ALA A 138 -2.43 -6.64 -5.38
CA ALA A 138 -2.53 -6.78 -3.94
C ALA A 138 -3.18 -8.10 -3.52
N ALA A 139 -4.27 -8.50 -4.21
CA ALA A 139 -4.94 -9.78 -3.98
C ALA A 139 -4.01 -10.98 -4.15
N GLU A 140 -3.13 -10.96 -5.16
CA GLU A 140 -2.13 -12.03 -5.35
C GLU A 140 -1.14 -12.14 -4.20
N VAL A 141 -0.66 -11.01 -3.67
CA VAL A 141 0.25 -11.01 -2.51
C VAL A 141 -0.43 -11.57 -1.27
N VAL A 142 -1.70 -11.25 -1.06
CA VAL A 142 -2.51 -11.73 0.07
C VAL A 142 -2.92 -13.20 -0.10
N GLY A 143 -2.87 -13.73 -1.31
CA GLY A 143 -3.24 -15.13 -1.60
C GLY A 143 -4.73 -15.33 -1.87
N LEU A 144 -5.44 -14.30 -2.35
CA LEU A 144 -6.84 -14.37 -2.74
C LEU A 144 -6.94 -15.03 -4.14
N THR A 145 -6.82 -16.35 -4.19
CA THR A 145 -6.64 -17.12 -5.42
C THR A 145 -7.82 -17.06 -6.38
N ASN A 146 -9.04 -16.91 -5.85
CA ASN A 146 -10.28 -16.86 -6.63
C ASN A 146 -10.70 -15.42 -6.99
N ALA A 147 -10.06 -14.42 -6.36
CA ALA A 147 -10.45 -13.04 -6.59
C ALA A 147 -9.91 -12.49 -7.90
N THR A 148 -10.76 -11.79 -8.61
CA THR A 148 -10.37 -10.78 -9.59
C THR A 148 -10.60 -9.39 -9.00
N GLY A 149 -10.38 -8.31 -9.77
CA GLY A 149 -10.58 -7.00 -9.18
C GLY A 149 -10.47 -5.86 -10.19
N SER A 150 -10.78 -4.67 -9.71
CA SER A 150 -10.66 -3.42 -10.45
C SER A 150 -10.22 -2.28 -9.54
N ASP A 151 -9.65 -1.26 -10.15
CA ASP A 151 -9.29 -0.02 -9.47
C ASP A 151 -10.37 1.03 -9.72
N VAL A 152 -10.80 1.71 -8.66
CA VAL A 152 -11.75 2.82 -8.71
C VAL A 152 -11.04 4.08 -8.26
N ARG A 153 -10.98 5.08 -9.11
CA ARG A 153 -10.38 6.38 -8.81
C ARG A 153 -11.47 7.44 -8.67
N GLY A 154 -11.33 8.32 -7.73
CA GLY A 154 -12.35 9.34 -7.45
C GLY A 154 -11.90 10.34 -6.38
N PHE A 155 -10.60 10.57 -6.23
CA PHE A 155 -10.04 11.40 -5.17
C PHE A 155 -10.62 11.02 -3.80
N CYS A 156 -10.94 11.99 -2.96
CA CYS A 156 -11.51 11.74 -1.61
C CYS A 156 -12.85 10.98 -1.63
N ALA A 157 -13.54 10.95 -2.76
CA ALA A 157 -14.78 10.19 -2.93
C ALA A 157 -14.53 8.73 -3.40
N GLY A 158 -13.30 8.37 -3.73
CA GLY A 158 -12.94 7.01 -4.17
C GLY A 158 -13.50 5.91 -3.28
N PRO A 159 -13.30 5.96 -1.96
CA PRO A 159 -13.86 4.96 -1.05
C PRO A 159 -15.39 4.83 -1.12
N ALA A 160 -16.11 5.95 -1.21
CA ALA A 160 -17.57 5.93 -1.32
C ALA A 160 -18.03 5.28 -2.63
N HIS A 161 -17.40 5.61 -3.75
CA HIS A 161 -17.68 4.99 -5.04
C HIS A 161 -17.35 3.49 -5.03
N ALA A 162 -16.23 3.10 -4.44
CA ALA A 162 -15.84 1.70 -4.33
C ALA A 162 -16.83 0.89 -3.49
N LEU A 163 -17.28 1.44 -2.34
CA LEU A 163 -18.30 0.80 -1.51
C LEU A 163 -19.64 0.67 -2.24
N LEU A 164 -20.07 1.71 -2.97
CA LEU A 164 -21.29 1.65 -3.78
C LEU A 164 -21.19 0.56 -4.86
N ASN A 165 -20.06 0.49 -5.56
CA ASN A 165 -19.84 -0.54 -6.57
C ASN A 165 -19.85 -1.95 -5.94
N ALA A 166 -19.13 -2.14 -4.82
CA ALA A 166 -19.10 -3.42 -4.12
C ALA A 166 -20.49 -3.86 -3.64
N ALA A 167 -21.26 -2.94 -3.03
CA ALA A 167 -22.62 -3.22 -2.59
C ALA A 167 -23.52 -3.62 -3.76
N SER A 168 -23.41 -2.92 -4.91
CA SER A 168 -24.15 -3.23 -6.11
C SER A 168 -23.83 -4.63 -6.67
N LEU A 169 -22.54 -5.01 -6.67
CA LEU A 169 -22.09 -6.32 -7.12
C LEU A 169 -22.62 -7.45 -6.23
N VAL A 170 -22.62 -7.24 -4.92
CA VAL A 170 -23.18 -8.20 -3.96
C VAL A 170 -24.69 -8.27 -4.08
N GLN A 171 -25.38 -7.13 -4.16
CA GLN A 171 -26.83 -7.06 -4.30
C GLN A 171 -27.34 -7.73 -5.58
N ALA A 172 -26.59 -7.54 -6.68
CA ALA A 172 -26.90 -8.18 -7.96
C ALA A 172 -26.61 -9.70 -7.97
N GLY A 173 -25.99 -10.24 -6.94
CA GLY A 173 -25.57 -11.63 -6.87
C GLY A 173 -24.41 -11.99 -7.81
N THR A 174 -23.72 -10.99 -8.36
CA THR A 174 -22.54 -11.21 -9.24
C THR A 174 -21.38 -11.81 -8.45
N PHE A 175 -21.12 -11.28 -7.26
CA PHE A 175 -20.14 -11.77 -6.31
C PHE A 175 -20.75 -11.89 -4.91
N LYS A 176 -20.21 -12.79 -4.11
CA LYS A 176 -20.67 -13.03 -2.73
C LYS A 176 -19.88 -12.22 -1.70
N ASN A 177 -18.58 -12.17 -1.87
CA ASN A 177 -17.64 -11.56 -0.93
C ASN A 177 -16.71 -10.61 -1.70
N VAL A 178 -16.88 -9.33 -1.47
CA VAL A 178 -16.12 -8.26 -2.13
C VAL A 178 -15.32 -7.51 -1.08
N ILE A 179 -14.02 -7.34 -1.30
CA ILE A 179 -13.18 -6.48 -0.46
C ILE A 179 -12.98 -5.13 -1.15
N VAL A 180 -13.25 -4.06 -0.43
CA VAL A 180 -12.82 -2.70 -0.79
C VAL A 180 -11.60 -2.36 0.04
N THR A 181 -10.53 -1.92 -0.60
CA THR A 181 -9.26 -1.60 0.07
C THR A 181 -8.59 -0.37 -0.52
N ALA A 182 -7.79 0.30 0.27
CA ALA A 182 -6.83 1.30 -0.19
C ALA A 182 -5.64 1.38 0.77
N GLY A 183 -4.53 1.83 0.23
CA GLY A 183 -3.36 2.27 0.98
C GLY A 183 -2.91 3.63 0.47
N GLY A 184 -2.06 4.31 1.21
CA GLY A 184 -1.54 5.60 0.79
C GLY A 184 -0.76 6.32 1.87
N CYS A 185 -0.26 7.51 1.50
CA CYS A 185 0.36 8.46 2.42
C CYS A 185 -0.07 9.89 2.08
N THR A 186 0.00 10.78 3.07
CA THR A 186 -0.42 12.18 2.90
C THR A 186 0.55 12.99 2.04
N ALA A 187 1.79 12.56 1.89
CA ALA A 187 2.81 13.25 1.10
C ALA A 187 2.38 13.53 -0.35
N LYS A 188 1.62 12.62 -0.95
CA LYS A 188 1.16 12.75 -2.32
C LYS A 188 0.23 13.93 -2.58
N LEU A 189 -0.55 14.35 -1.63
CA LEU A 189 -1.53 15.41 -1.81
C LEU A 189 -0.91 16.83 -1.81
N GLY A 190 0.42 16.93 -1.87
CA GLY A 190 1.11 18.21 -1.73
C GLY A 190 0.90 18.84 -0.36
N MET A 191 0.38 18.08 0.58
CA MET A 191 0.11 18.50 1.95
C MET A 191 1.34 18.26 2.83
N ASN A 192 2.53 18.52 2.29
CA ASN A 192 3.73 18.36 3.08
C ASN A 192 3.81 19.48 4.14
N GLY A 193 4.31 19.15 5.30
CA GLY A 193 4.40 20.07 6.42
C GLY A 193 5.19 21.34 6.08
N LYS A 194 6.18 21.25 5.21
CA LYS A 194 7.02 22.39 4.77
C LYS A 194 6.20 23.48 4.05
N ASP A 195 5.31 23.08 3.15
CA ASP A 195 4.45 24.04 2.42
C ASP A 195 3.36 24.61 3.33
N HIS A 196 2.80 23.79 4.21
CA HIS A 196 1.81 24.23 5.18
C HIS A 196 2.40 25.22 6.17
N VAL A 197 3.58 24.95 6.72
CA VAL A 197 4.30 25.90 7.59
C VAL A 197 4.55 27.21 6.87
N LYS A 198 5.05 27.17 5.63
CA LYS A 198 5.30 28.36 4.82
C LYS A 198 4.06 29.20 4.57
N LYS A 199 2.91 28.56 4.47
CA LYS A 199 1.60 29.22 4.20
C LYS A 199 0.81 29.51 5.47
N GLY A 200 1.32 29.18 6.64
CA GLY A 200 0.59 29.34 7.92
C GLY A 200 -0.65 28.43 8.03
N LEU A 201 -0.66 27.30 7.31
CA LEU A 201 -1.74 26.32 7.33
C LEU A 201 -1.49 25.26 8.42
N PRO A 202 -2.54 24.56 8.90
CA PRO A 202 -2.38 23.45 9.81
C PRO A 202 -1.46 22.39 9.18
N ILE A 203 -0.55 21.84 9.98
CA ILE A 203 0.31 20.74 9.56
C ILE A 203 -0.51 19.46 9.60
N LEU A 204 -0.63 18.81 8.45
CA LEU A 204 -1.07 17.42 8.39
C LEU A 204 0.17 16.57 8.55
N GLU A 205 0.18 15.74 9.59
CA GLU A 205 1.28 14.79 9.82
C GLU A 205 1.33 13.81 8.65
N ASP A 206 2.52 13.53 8.16
CA ASP A 206 2.72 12.45 7.21
C ASP A 206 2.31 11.14 7.88
N CYS A 207 1.28 10.50 7.36
CA CYS A 207 0.85 9.20 7.83
C CYS A 207 0.87 8.19 6.67
N LEU A 208 1.26 6.99 7.03
CA LEU A 208 1.12 5.81 6.19
C LEU A 208 -0.10 5.06 6.68
N GLY A 209 -1.05 4.80 5.81
CA GLY A 209 -2.29 4.17 6.21
C GLY A 209 -2.88 3.25 5.16
N GLY A 210 -3.82 2.45 5.60
CA GLY A 210 -4.61 1.61 4.72
C GLY A 210 -5.89 1.18 5.42
N PHE A 211 -6.87 0.80 4.65
CA PHE A 211 -8.08 0.19 5.15
C PHE A 211 -8.53 -0.97 4.26
N ALA A 212 -9.31 -1.87 4.82
CA ALA A 212 -10.04 -2.89 4.08
C ALA A 212 -11.40 -3.13 4.70
N VAL A 213 -12.42 -3.27 3.86
CA VAL A 213 -13.80 -3.55 4.26
C VAL A 213 -14.28 -4.76 3.46
N LEU A 214 -14.84 -5.74 4.14
CA LEU A 214 -15.51 -6.88 3.53
C LEU A 214 -17.00 -6.59 3.39
N LEU A 215 -17.50 -6.71 2.16
CA LEU A 215 -18.94 -6.65 1.85
C LEU A 215 -19.44 -8.03 1.44
N SER A 216 -20.55 -8.43 2.04
CA SER A 216 -21.23 -9.69 1.74
C SER A 216 -22.75 -9.49 1.84
N ALA A 217 -23.52 -10.55 1.65
CA ALA A 217 -24.96 -10.51 1.86
C ALA A 217 -25.29 -10.01 3.27
N ASN A 218 -26.36 -9.19 3.38
CA ASN A 218 -26.78 -8.62 4.64
C ASN A 218 -27.14 -9.70 5.67
N ASP A 219 -26.42 -9.73 6.77
CA ASP A 219 -26.66 -10.62 7.93
C ASP A 219 -27.49 -9.94 9.04
N GLY A 220 -27.91 -8.68 8.83
CA GLY A 220 -28.67 -7.90 9.78
C GLY A 220 -27.85 -7.20 10.86
N VAL A 221 -26.51 -7.36 10.87
CA VAL A 221 -25.64 -6.78 11.89
C VAL A 221 -25.12 -5.41 11.48
N ASN A 222 -24.56 -5.31 10.26
CA ASN A 222 -23.96 -4.07 9.75
C ASN A 222 -24.51 -3.74 8.34
N PRO A 223 -25.80 -3.42 8.19
CA PRO A 223 -26.37 -3.17 6.88
C PRO A 223 -25.80 -1.86 6.28
N ILE A 224 -25.53 -1.89 4.97
CA ILE A 224 -25.38 -0.66 4.17
C ILE A 224 -26.78 -0.30 3.66
N ILE A 225 -27.24 0.90 4.02
CA ILE A 225 -28.57 1.41 3.68
C ILE A 225 -28.45 2.53 2.65
#